data_1ab275aebd0bf744d4e9dffe14ab1b7a
#
_entry.id   1ab275aebd0bf744d4e9dffe14ab1b7a
#
_cell.length_a   1.000
_cell.length_b   1.000
_cell.length_c   1.000
_cell.angle_alpha   90.00
_cell.angle_beta   90.00
_cell.angle_gamma   90.00
#
_symmetry.space_group_name_H-M   'P 1'
#
loop_
_entity.id
_entity.type
_entity.pdbx_description
1 polymer ?
#
loop_
_entity_poly.entity_id
_entity_poly.type
_entity_poly.pdbx_seq_one_letter_code
_entity_poly.pdbx_strand_id
1 'polypeptide(L)'
;MAKKPTEKQLYKLKNEWLGQFFEEVKPKEFYRAVFPEGSFERAGHFEDGKANGIITIVENDKAKNRIVFDDLSVIDEVKGAEFAVMSPVAYSGRNRTAANARWLYGIAIDLDGVEMPQLRDVFHQMNHDIIPKCTYCINSGHGLHLYYLLEKPVPLYKHLQDKLREFKYELIAKVCNRYT
;
A
#
# COMPACT_ATOMS: atom_id res chain seq x y z
N MET A 1 1.91 25.49 27.24
CA MET A 1 2.25 24.46 26.24
C MET A 1 0.96 24.02 25.55
N ALA A 2 0.87 24.07 24.23
CA ALA A 2 -0.28 23.55 23.50
C ALA A 2 -0.38 22.03 23.69
N LYS A 3 -1.58 21.54 23.97
CA LYS A 3 -1.82 20.10 24.18
C LYS A 3 -1.60 19.36 22.85
N LYS A 4 -0.82 18.28 22.87
CA LYS A 4 -0.60 17.44 21.68
C LYS A 4 -1.95 16.93 21.15
N PRO A 5 -2.19 16.96 19.83
CA PRO A 5 -3.46 16.49 19.27
C PRO A 5 -3.66 14.99 19.54
N THR A 6 -4.89 14.58 19.74
CA THR A 6 -5.24 13.15 19.81
C THR A 6 -5.08 12.51 18.41
N GLU A 7 -4.97 11.18 18.34
CA GLU A 7 -4.86 10.46 17.06
C GLU A 7 -6.00 10.81 16.09
N LYS A 8 -7.23 10.87 16.59
CA LYS A 8 -8.40 11.27 15.78
C LYS A 8 -8.30 12.71 15.27
N GLN A 9 -7.77 13.63 16.07
CA GLN A 9 -7.52 15.01 15.64
C GLN A 9 -6.39 15.06 14.61
N LEU A 10 -5.32 14.31 14.83
CA LEU A 10 -4.19 14.23 13.90
C LEU A 10 -4.63 13.64 12.54
N TYR A 11 -5.43 12.57 12.55
CA TYR A 11 -6.02 11.99 11.33
C TYR A 11 -6.80 13.03 10.53
N LYS A 12 -7.68 13.77 11.20
CA LYS A 12 -8.48 14.82 10.57
C LYS A 12 -7.62 15.94 9.98
N LEU A 13 -6.64 16.44 10.74
CA LEU A 13 -5.72 17.49 10.29
C LEU A 13 -4.90 17.06 9.06
N LYS A 14 -4.42 15.80 9.02
CA LYS A 14 -3.72 15.27 7.86
C LYS A 14 -4.63 15.22 6.63
N ASN A 15 -5.87 14.73 6.76
CA ASN A 15 -6.82 14.67 5.65
C ASN A 15 -7.20 16.07 5.15
N GLU A 16 -7.43 17.02 6.03
CA GLU A 16 -7.71 18.42 5.66
C GLU A 16 -6.53 19.03 4.89
N TRP A 17 -5.30 18.74 5.31
CA TRP A 17 -4.12 19.22 4.61
C TRP A 17 -3.93 18.54 3.24
N LEU A 18 -4.05 17.21 3.19
CA LEU A 18 -3.94 16.43 1.94
C LEU A 18 -5.01 16.85 0.93
N GLY A 19 -6.25 17.04 1.37
CA GLY A 19 -7.36 17.45 0.52
C GLY A 19 -7.23 18.84 -0.11
N GLN A 20 -6.26 19.67 0.31
CA GLN A 20 -5.95 20.94 -0.36
C GLN A 20 -5.19 20.75 -1.67
N PHE A 21 -4.52 19.60 -1.85
CA PHE A 21 -3.59 19.35 -2.96
C PHE A 21 -3.95 18.13 -3.78
N PHE A 22 -4.75 17.20 -3.23
CA PHE A 22 -5.03 15.89 -3.82
C PHE A 22 -6.52 15.57 -3.73
N GLU A 23 -7.00 14.80 -4.70
CA GLU A 23 -8.35 14.23 -4.67
C GLU A 23 -8.35 12.91 -3.89
N GLU A 24 -9.39 12.74 -3.05
CA GLU A 24 -9.61 11.48 -2.36
C GLU A 24 -10.20 10.44 -3.32
N VAL A 25 -9.58 9.27 -3.39
CA VAL A 25 -10.09 8.15 -4.18
C VAL A 25 -10.80 7.13 -3.28
N LYS A 26 -11.84 6.51 -3.79
CA LYS A 26 -12.56 5.46 -3.08
C LYS A 26 -11.72 4.18 -2.99
N PRO A 27 -11.90 3.35 -1.94
CA PRO A 27 -11.13 2.12 -1.76
C PRO A 27 -11.13 1.20 -2.99
N LYS A 28 -12.26 1.08 -3.68
CA LYS A 28 -12.39 0.25 -4.88
C LYS A 28 -11.62 0.81 -6.08
N GLU A 29 -11.65 2.13 -6.25
CA GLU A 29 -10.88 2.84 -7.27
C GLU A 29 -9.37 2.71 -7.02
N PHE A 30 -8.94 2.91 -5.78
CA PHE A 30 -7.55 2.67 -5.38
C PHE A 30 -7.12 1.22 -5.64
N TYR A 31 -7.95 0.24 -5.24
CA TYR A 31 -7.62 -1.16 -5.44
C TYR A 31 -7.53 -1.51 -6.94
N ARG A 32 -8.40 -0.94 -7.77
CA ARG A 32 -8.37 -1.10 -9.23
C ARG A 32 -7.16 -0.41 -9.88
N ALA A 33 -6.70 0.70 -9.33
CA ALA A 33 -5.46 1.34 -9.79
C ALA A 33 -4.22 0.48 -9.50
N VAL A 34 -4.18 -0.17 -8.33
CA VAL A 34 -3.10 -1.11 -7.99
C VAL A 34 -3.19 -2.37 -8.84
N PHE A 35 -4.39 -2.93 -9.05
CA PHE A 35 -4.65 -4.13 -9.83
C PHE A 35 -5.60 -3.80 -10.97
N PRO A 36 -5.09 -3.40 -12.14
CA PRO A 36 -5.91 -3.17 -13.33
C PRO A 36 -6.79 -4.38 -13.68
N GLU A 37 -7.85 -4.16 -14.42
CA GLU A 37 -8.75 -5.22 -14.86
C GLU A 37 -8.00 -6.35 -15.58
N GLY A 38 -8.37 -7.59 -15.33
CA GLY A 38 -7.67 -8.77 -15.81
C GLY A 38 -6.38 -9.16 -15.06
N SER A 39 -5.99 -8.39 -14.02
CA SER A 39 -4.79 -8.71 -13.23
C SER A 39 -4.84 -10.08 -12.58
N PHE A 40 -6.01 -10.49 -12.10
CA PHE A 40 -6.21 -11.76 -11.42
C PHE A 40 -6.61 -12.92 -12.36
N GLU A 41 -6.80 -12.63 -13.64
CA GLU A 41 -6.94 -13.65 -14.67
C GLU A 41 -5.60 -14.09 -15.26
N ARG A 42 -4.54 -13.31 -15.04
CA ARG A 42 -3.20 -13.59 -15.49
C ARG A 42 -2.68 -14.87 -14.81
N ALA A 43 -2.28 -15.84 -15.61
CA ALA A 43 -1.65 -17.03 -15.10
C ALA A 43 -0.39 -16.67 -14.30
N GLY A 44 -0.19 -17.34 -13.18
CA GLY A 44 1.09 -17.31 -12.47
C GLY A 44 2.20 -17.94 -13.31
N HIS A 45 3.44 -17.61 -12.99
CA HIS A 45 4.60 -18.24 -13.62
C HIS A 45 4.92 -19.64 -13.05
N PHE A 46 4.04 -20.16 -12.22
CA PHE A 46 3.99 -21.56 -11.81
C PHE A 46 2.71 -22.17 -12.40
N GLU A 47 2.68 -23.46 -12.61
CA GLU A 47 1.54 -24.20 -13.19
C GLU A 47 0.26 -24.15 -12.34
N ASP A 48 0.28 -23.42 -11.22
CA ASP A 48 -0.73 -23.40 -10.16
C ASP A 48 -1.92 -22.47 -10.42
N GLY A 49 -2.16 -22.08 -11.65
CA GLY A 49 -3.34 -21.34 -12.00
C GLY A 49 -3.24 -19.82 -11.83
N LYS A 50 -4.40 -19.19 -11.68
CA LYS A 50 -4.55 -17.73 -11.69
C LYS A 50 -4.06 -17.11 -10.38
N ALA A 51 -3.46 -15.92 -10.47
CA ALA A 51 -3.15 -15.12 -9.31
C ALA A 51 -4.41 -14.44 -8.75
N ASN A 52 -4.38 -14.05 -7.49
CA ASN A 52 -5.45 -13.34 -6.81
C ASN A 52 -4.90 -12.25 -5.89
N GLY A 53 -5.71 -11.26 -5.58
CA GLY A 53 -5.43 -10.33 -4.51
C GLY A 53 -5.68 -10.94 -3.13
N ILE A 54 -5.10 -10.34 -2.10
CA ILE A 54 -5.40 -10.71 -0.71
C ILE A 54 -5.56 -9.43 0.11
N ILE A 55 -6.68 -9.32 0.82
CA ILE A 55 -6.89 -8.36 1.90
C ILE A 55 -6.82 -9.11 3.23
N THR A 56 -6.00 -8.66 4.15
CA THR A 56 -5.97 -9.17 5.52
C THR A 56 -6.78 -8.25 6.42
N ILE A 57 -7.79 -8.78 7.06
CA ILE A 57 -8.61 -8.09 8.06
C ILE A 57 -8.08 -8.49 9.42
N VAL A 58 -7.95 -7.54 10.33
CA VAL A 58 -7.61 -7.79 11.73
C VAL A 58 -8.82 -7.43 12.59
N GLU A 59 -9.35 -8.41 13.29
CA GLU A 59 -10.50 -8.30 14.18
C GLU A 59 -10.19 -9.07 15.47
N ASN A 60 -10.36 -8.45 16.62
CA ASN A 60 -10.07 -9.08 17.94
C ASN A 60 -8.68 -9.74 17.98
N ASP A 61 -7.65 -9.03 17.52
CA ASP A 61 -6.25 -9.49 17.44
C ASP A 61 -6.02 -10.74 16.57
N LYS A 62 -6.98 -11.08 15.72
CA LYS A 62 -6.86 -12.21 14.77
C LYS A 62 -6.83 -11.71 13.35
N ALA A 63 -5.76 -12.06 12.64
CA ALA A 63 -5.62 -11.78 11.22
C ALA A 63 -6.34 -12.84 10.38
N LYS A 64 -7.19 -12.40 9.45
CA LYS A 64 -7.95 -13.25 8.53
C LYS A 64 -7.75 -12.78 7.10
N ASN A 65 -7.23 -13.65 6.24
CA ASN A 65 -7.06 -13.36 4.83
C ASN A 65 -8.36 -13.58 4.04
N ARG A 66 -8.69 -12.61 3.20
CA ARG A 66 -9.78 -12.68 2.21
C ARG A 66 -9.17 -12.64 0.82
N ILE A 67 -9.56 -13.59 -0.02
CA ILE A 67 -9.17 -13.60 -1.44
C ILE A 67 -9.98 -12.54 -2.16
N VAL A 68 -9.31 -11.76 -2.99
CA VAL A 68 -9.94 -10.77 -3.86
C VAL A 68 -9.81 -11.26 -5.30
N PHE A 69 -10.95 -11.37 -5.97
CA PHE A 69 -11.06 -11.65 -7.39
C PHE A 69 -11.23 -10.37 -8.20
N ASP A 70 -11.23 -10.49 -9.51
CA ASP A 70 -11.24 -9.33 -10.41
C ASP A 70 -12.54 -8.51 -10.36
N ASP A 71 -13.64 -9.08 -9.84
CA ASP A 71 -14.90 -8.36 -9.59
C ASP A 71 -14.84 -7.36 -8.42
N LEU A 72 -13.80 -7.48 -7.58
CA LEU A 72 -13.58 -6.65 -6.39
C LEU A 72 -14.74 -6.63 -5.38
N SER A 73 -15.61 -7.63 -5.38
CA SER A 73 -16.78 -7.72 -4.49
C SER A 73 -16.37 -7.73 -3.01
N VAL A 74 -15.26 -8.39 -2.68
CA VAL A 74 -14.72 -8.48 -1.31
C VAL A 74 -14.42 -7.11 -0.70
N ILE A 75 -14.10 -6.08 -1.50
CA ILE A 75 -13.81 -4.75 -0.98
C ILE A 75 -15.04 -4.14 -0.32
N ASP A 76 -16.23 -4.36 -0.88
CA ASP A 76 -17.47 -3.88 -0.29
C ASP A 76 -17.78 -4.61 1.04
N GLU A 77 -17.42 -5.90 1.15
CA GLU A 77 -17.60 -6.68 2.38
C GLU A 77 -16.67 -6.23 3.51
N VAL A 78 -15.43 -5.81 3.18
CA VAL A 78 -14.43 -5.41 4.17
C VAL A 78 -14.44 -3.91 4.49
N LYS A 79 -15.26 -3.13 3.82
CA LYS A 79 -15.34 -1.66 3.99
C LYS A 79 -15.66 -1.22 5.42
N GLY A 80 -16.31 -2.08 6.21
CA GLY A 80 -16.62 -1.81 7.62
C GLY A 80 -15.61 -2.39 8.61
N ALA A 81 -14.55 -3.03 8.14
CA ALA A 81 -13.53 -3.61 9.02
C ALA A 81 -12.76 -2.50 9.77
N GLU A 82 -12.50 -2.73 11.05
CA GLU A 82 -11.73 -1.78 11.88
C GLU A 82 -10.32 -1.58 11.35
N PHE A 83 -9.70 -2.65 10.88
CA PHE A 83 -8.37 -2.60 10.27
C PHE A 83 -8.26 -3.59 9.13
N ALA A 84 -7.88 -3.10 7.95
CA ALA A 84 -7.67 -3.92 6.76
C ALA A 84 -6.36 -3.52 6.07
N VAL A 85 -5.56 -4.52 5.68
CA VAL A 85 -4.27 -4.34 5.03
C VAL A 85 -4.24 -5.06 3.70
N MET A 86 -3.72 -4.40 2.68
CA MET A 86 -3.38 -5.01 1.40
C MET A 86 -1.90 -4.79 1.06
N SER A 87 -1.36 -5.64 0.20
CA SER A 87 -0.07 -5.39 -0.45
C SER A 87 -0.25 -5.32 -1.96
N PRO A 88 0.55 -4.53 -2.69
CA PRO A 88 0.49 -4.43 -4.14
C PRO A 88 1.14 -5.66 -4.82
N VAL A 89 0.83 -6.85 -4.30
CA VAL A 89 1.32 -8.15 -4.76
C VAL A 89 0.13 -9.06 -5.00
N ALA A 90 0.10 -9.72 -6.15
CA ALA A 90 -0.83 -10.81 -6.40
C ALA A 90 -0.19 -12.14 -6.00
N TYR A 91 -1.00 -13.04 -5.44
CA TYR A 91 -0.59 -14.30 -4.84
C TYR A 91 -1.30 -15.49 -5.48
N SER A 92 -0.76 -16.67 -5.32
CA SER A 92 -1.46 -17.94 -5.54
C SER A 92 -2.08 -18.39 -4.21
N GLY A 93 -3.41 -18.52 -4.20
CA GLY A 93 -4.15 -18.99 -3.02
C GLY A 93 -4.28 -17.96 -1.90
N ARG A 94 -4.45 -18.45 -0.66
CA ARG A 94 -4.88 -17.63 0.50
C ARG A 94 -3.75 -17.07 1.36
N ASN A 95 -2.51 -17.45 1.11
CA ASN A 95 -1.41 -17.12 2.01
C ASN A 95 -0.53 -16.00 1.43
N ARG A 96 -0.33 -14.94 2.20
CA ARG A 96 0.58 -13.83 1.90
C ARG A 96 2.03 -14.19 2.27
N THR A 97 2.61 -15.15 1.54
CA THR A 97 4.01 -15.57 1.73
C THR A 97 4.82 -15.33 0.47
N ALA A 98 6.13 -15.23 0.60
CA ALA A 98 7.04 -15.09 -0.54
C ALA A 98 6.90 -16.26 -1.53
N ALA A 99 6.67 -17.47 -1.03
CA ALA A 99 6.46 -18.66 -1.86
C ALA A 99 5.19 -18.58 -2.72
N ASN A 100 4.15 -17.87 -2.24
CA ASN A 100 2.88 -17.71 -2.95
C ASN A 100 2.83 -16.43 -3.79
N ALA A 101 3.78 -15.52 -3.64
CA ALA A 101 3.83 -14.28 -4.40
C ALA A 101 4.10 -14.57 -5.89
N ARG A 102 3.33 -13.94 -6.77
CA ARG A 102 3.37 -14.16 -8.23
C ARG A 102 3.72 -12.90 -9.00
N TRP A 103 3.07 -11.81 -8.72
CA TRP A 103 3.23 -10.55 -9.45
C TRP A 103 3.33 -9.37 -8.48
N LEU A 104 4.32 -8.50 -8.71
CA LEU A 104 4.48 -7.23 -8.02
C LEU A 104 3.89 -6.12 -8.89
N TYR A 105 2.92 -5.38 -8.37
CA TYR A 105 2.26 -4.24 -9.04
C TYR A 105 2.76 -2.90 -8.53
N GLY A 106 3.42 -2.88 -7.39
CA GLY A 106 3.96 -1.66 -6.80
C GLY A 106 4.74 -1.94 -5.53
N ILE A 107 5.32 -0.91 -4.96
CA ILE A 107 5.99 -0.93 -3.66
C ILE A 107 5.18 -0.06 -2.71
N ALA A 108 4.85 -0.60 -1.55
CA ALA A 108 4.27 0.16 -0.45
C ALA A 108 5.35 0.38 0.63
N ILE A 109 5.47 1.63 1.07
CA ILE A 109 6.31 2.04 2.20
C ILE A 109 5.38 2.54 3.29
N ASP A 110 5.57 2.01 4.49
CA ASP A 110 4.86 2.42 5.69
C ASP A 110 5.76 3.36 6.50
N LEU A 111 5.27 4.57 6.73
CA LEU A 111 5.91 5.59 7.56
C LEU A 111 5.10 5.72 8.84
N ASP A 112 5.62 5.16 9.92
CA ASP A 112 5.01 5.23 11.24
C ASP A 112 5.27 6.57 11.96
N GLY A 113 4.33 6.96 12.82
CA GLY A 113 4.51 8.11 13.70
C GLY A 113 4.56 9.47 12.99
N VAL A 114 4.03 9.57 11.76
CA VAL A 114 4.05 10.81 10.97
C VAL A 114 3.06 11.82 11.55
N GLU A 115 3.59 12.90 12.12
CA GLU A 115 2.84 14.08 12.55
C GLU A 115 2.78 15.13 11.42
N MET A 116 2.15 16.28 11.67
CA MET A 116 2.00 17.33 10.65
C MET A 116 3.32 17.90 10.11
N PRO A 117 4.39 18.09 10.92
CA PRO A 117 5.68 18.53 10.39
C PRO A 117 6.26 17.51 9.39
N GLN A 118 6.34 16.22 9.78
CA GLN A 118 6.87 15.16 8.92
C GLN A 118 6.03 14.99 7.65
N LEU A 119 4.68 15.08 7.74
CA LEU A 119 3.82 15.06 6.56
C LEU A 119 4.23 16.15 5.56
N ARG A 120 4.42 17.38 6.03
CA ARG A 120 4.84 18.50 5.18
C ARG A 120 6.23 18.27 4.59
N ASP A 121 7.17 17.75 5.38
CA ASP A 121 8.52 17.44 4.94
C ASP A 121 8.56 16.34 3.87
N VAL A 122 7.76 15.29 4.01
CA VAL A 122 7.61 14.23 2.98
C VAL A 122 7.21 14.86 1.64
N PHE A 123 6.13 15.66 1.63
CA PHE A 123 5.65 16.27 0.38
C PHE A 123 6.56 17.39 -0.13
N HIS A 124 7.24 18.13 0.76
CA HIS A 124 8.26 19.07 0.36
C HIS A 124 9.40 18.36 -0.38
N GLN A 125 9.91 17.25 0.16
CA GLN A 125 10.96 16.47 -0.48
C GLN A 125 10.51 15.86 -1.83
N MET A 126 9.26 15.40 -1.94
CA MET A 126 8.68 14.93 -3.21
C MET A 126 8.61 16.05 -4.25
N ASN A 127 8.21 17.25 -3.84
CA ASN A 127 8.06 18.38 -4.74
C ASN A 127 9.40 18.93 -5.24
N HIS A 128 10.49 18.70 -4.49
CA HIS A 128 11.85 19.07 -4.88
C HIS A 128 12.66 17.91 -5.46
N ASP A 129 12.00 16.79 -5.80
CA ASP A 129 12.61 15.59 -6.38
C ASP A 129 13.76 14.99 -5.53
N ILE A 130 13.77 15.27 -4.21
CA ILE A 130 14.72 14.68 -3.24
C ILE A 130 14.39 13.22 -3.02
N ILE A 131 13.08 12.90 -2.88
CA ILE A 131 12.56 11.55 -2.85
C ILE A 131 11.56 11.37 -4.00
N PRO A 132 11.36 10.12 -4.48
CA PRO A 132 10.37 9.86 -5.54
C PRO A 132 8.97 10.27 -5.13
N LYS A 133 8.18 10.79 -6.07
CA LYS A 133 6.76 11.06 -5.85
C LYS A 133 5.99 9.76 -5.79
N CYS A 134 5.21 9.55 -4.74
CA CYS A 134 4.33 8.39 -4.65
C CYS A 134 3.13 8.54 -5.60
N THR A 135 2.62 7.42 -6.08
CA THR A 135 1.39 7.40 -6.90
C THR A 135 0.16 7.63 -6.03
N TYR A 136 0.13 7.02 -4.84
CA TYR A 136 -0.93 7.18 -3.84
C TYR A 136 -0.33 7.35 -2.45
N CYS A 137 -0.98 8.18 -1.64
CA CYS A 137 -0.70 8.33 -0.22
C CYS A 137 -1.96 7.99 0.57
N ILE A 138 -1.83 7.08 1.53
CA ILE A 138 -2.91 6.73 2.45
C ILE A 138 -2.57 7.24 3.84
N ASN A 139 -3.48 8.02 4.42
CA ASN A 139 -3.41 8.40 5.82
C ASN A 139 -3.93 7.22 6.66
N SER A 140 -3.04 6.52 7.33
CA SER A 140 -3.38 5.38 8.21
C SER A 140 -3.81 5.81 9.63
N GLY A 141 -3.88 7.14 9.88
CA GLY A 141 -4.12 7.70 11.22
C GLY A 141 -2.82 7.95 11.96
N HIS A 142 -2.11 6.92 12.35
CA HIS A 142 -0.83 7.04 13.05
C HIS A 142 0.33 7.40 12.10
N GLY A 143 0.28 6.94 10.85
CA GLY A 143 1.33 7.12 9.85
C GLY A 143 0.83 7.53 8.47
N LEU A 144 1.63 7.18 7.46
CA LEU A 144 1.32 7.29 6.03
C LEU A 144 1.78 6.03 5.32
N HIS A 145 0.95 5.51 4.42
CA HIS A 145 1.40 4.49 3.48
C HIS A 145 1.62 5.13 2.10
N LEU A 146 2.83 5.07 1.60
CA LEU A 146 3.20 5.60 0.29
C LEU A 146 3.24 4.44 -0.73
N TYR A 147 2.42 4.53 -1.76
CA TYR A 147 2.36 3.53 -2.83
C TYR A 147 3.03 4.06 -4.08
N TYR A 148 4.01 3.31 -4.58
CA TYR A 148 4.71 3.53 -5.84
C TYR A 148 4.28 2.42 -6.80
N LEU A 149 3.34 2.73 -7.70
CA LEU A 149 2.85 1.75 -8.65
C LEU A 149 3.82 1.59 -9.82
N LEU A 150 3.94 0.37 -10.31
CA LEU A 150 4.74 0.04 -11.47
C LEU A 150 3.89 0.17 -12.74
N GLU A 151 4.48 0.69 -13.81
CA GLU A 151 3.81 0.77 -15.12
C GLU A 151 3.38 -0.62 -15.64
N LYS A 152 4.21 -1.62 -15.37
CA LYS A 152 3.94 -3.03 -15.70
C LYS A 152 4.24 -3.91 -14.49
N PRO A 153 3.40 -4.92 -14.22
CA PRO A 153 3.67 -5.84 -13.14
C PRO A 153 4.93 -6.66 -13.41
N VAL A 154 5.70 -6.90 -12.35
CA VAL A 154 6.94 -7.69 -12.40
C VAL A 154 6.68 -9.10 -11.87
N PRO A 155 7.01 -10.17 -12.62
CA PRO A 155 6.88 -11.53 -12.13
C PRO A 155 7.87 -11.80 -10.98
N LEU A 156 7.37 -12.37 -9.89
CA LEU A 156 8.15 -12.62 -8.67
C LEU A 156 8.84 -13.99 -8.70
N TYR A 157 9.62 -14.25 -9.72
CA TYR A 157 10.47 -15.43 -9.75
C TYR A 157 11.48 -15.42 -8.58
N LYS A 158 11.80 -16.58 -8.04
CA LYS A 158 12.69 -16.71 -6.88
C LYS A 158 14.02 -15.96 -7.05
N HIS A 159 14.63 -16.04 -8.22
CA HIS A 159 15.91 -15.36 -8.52
C HIS A 159 15.78 -13.83 -8.65
N LEU A 160 14.57 -13.28 -8.83
CA LEU A 160 14.32 -11.83 -8.89
C LEU A 160 13.93 -11.27 -7.52
N GLN A 161 13.43 -12.09 -6.60
CA GLN A 161 12.94 -11.63 -5.30
C GLN A 161 14.03 -10.95 -4.47
N ASP A 162 15.26 -11.42 -4.53
CA ASP A 162 16.38 -10.82 -3.79
C ASP A 162 16.74 -9.45 -4.35
N LYS A 163 16.83 -9.30 -5.68
CA LYS A 163 17.07 -7.99 -6.34
C LYS A 163 15.95 -6.99 -6.05
N LEU A 164 14.69 -7.43 -6.06
CA LEU A 164 13.55 -6.56 -5.72
C LEU A 164 13.55 -6.18 -4.25
N ARG A 165 14.05 -7.05 -3.38
CA ARG A 165 14.22 -6.75 -1.96
C ARG A 165 15.31 -5.69 -1.75
N GLU A 166 16.46 -5.81 -2.42
CA GLU A 166 17.53 -4.80 -2.41
C GLU A 166 17.01 -3.44 -2.88
N PHE A 167 16.34 -3.40 -4.04
CA PHE A 167 15.73 -2.18 -4.56
C PHE A 167 14.71 -1.56 -3.58
N LYS A 168 13.88 -2.39 -2.94
CA LYS A 168 12.94 -1.93 -1.91
C LYS A 168 13.69 -1.30 -0.72
N TYR A 169 14.77 -1.90 -0.26
CA TYR A 169 15.57 -1.33 0.83
C TYR A 169 16.24 -0.01 0.45
N GLU A 170 16.76 0.12 -0.77
CA GLU A 170 17.30 1.39 -1.26
C GLU A 170 16.23 2.48 -1.31
N LEU A 171 15.03 2.15 -1.78
CA LEU A 171 13.90 3.07 -1.79
C LEU A 171 13.49 3.48 -0.36
N ILE A 172 13.40 2.52 0.56
CA ILE A 172 13.11 2.79 1.97
C ILE A 172 14.17 3.70 2.56
N ALA A 173 15.45 3.41 2.37
CA ALA A 173 16.56 4.22 2.89
C ALA A 173 16.55 5.66 2.34
N LYS A 174 16.05 5.84 1.13
CA LYS A 174 15.90 7.17 0.52
C LYS A 174 14.71 7.94 1.08
N VAL A 175 13.58 7.25 1.28
CA VAL A 175 12.32 7.84 1.76
C VAL A 175 12.36 8.05 3.27
N CYS A 176 12.81 7.05 4.05
CA CYS A 176 12.93 7.13 5.50
C CYS A 176 14.27 7.80 5.88
N ASN A 177 14.28 9.11 5.88
CA ASN A 177 15.44 9.90 6.27
C ASN A 177 15.14 10.71 7.55
N ARG A 178 16.10 11.50 8.04
CA ARG A 178 15.95 12.26 9.30
C ARG A 178 14.81 13.29 9.33
N TYR A 179 14.16 13.53 8.22
CA TYR A 179 13.08 14.52 8.09
C TYR A 179 11.70 13.86 7.88
N THR A 180 11.65 12.54 7.66
CA THR A 180 10.40 11.78 7.40
C THR A 180 10.08 10.79 8.50
#